data_45a36520f762b08c68dbcd9c3038671f
#
_entry.id   45a36520f762b08c68dbcd9c3038671f
#
_cell.length_a   1.000
_cell.length_b   1.000
_cell.length_c   1.000
_cell.angle_alpha   90.00
_cell.angle_beta   90.00
_cell.angle_gamma   90.00
#
_symmetry.space_group_name_H-M   'P 1'
#
loop_
_entity.id
_entity.type
_entity.pdbx_description
1 polymer ?
#
loop_
_entity_poly.entity_id
_entity_poly.type
_entity_poly.pdbx_seq_one_letter_code
_entity_poly.pdbx_strand_id
1 'polypeptide(L)'
;MRTWQLRGPAGNSSPARGASGRVPTRGWPTAVGGVLTLLFFLVVPLTGNGAEHALVFQTDFGLKDGAVAAMRGVAVGVDPRIVIHDLSQENTPFNIWEGAYRLKQAAPFWPKGTVFVSVIDPGVGTARKSIVAKTESGHYFVTPDNGTLTLVAEELGLAAVREIDETRHRREGSNRSYTFHGRDIFALVGARLAAGGLAFEDVGPVLGSKIVLLAHPQPRREGDTLVGTIPFLDFQFGNVWTDLNESLFAQLAPKIGESFRVTISREDRTVFTGVLRYARTFGDMAEGAPLLYLNGLMHVSFALSRGDFARTHGIACGVDWNVRVEKNKP
;
A
#
# COMPACT_ATOMS: atom_id res chain seq x y z
N MET A 1 3.86 10.62 40.62
CA MET A 1 2.75 9.71 40.87
C MET A 1 1.55 10.53 41.33
N ARG A 2 0.57 10.75 40.48
CA ARG A 2 -0.76 11.29 40.84
C ARG A 2 -1.79 10.43 40.13
N THR A 3 -2.50 9.67 40.92
CA THR A 3 -3.61 8.78 40.55
C THR A 3 -4.86 9.60 40.27
N TRP A 4 -5.45 9.43 39.08
CA TRP A 4 -6.79 9.95 38.77
C TRP A 4 -7.83 8.85 39.06
N GLN A 5 -8.69 9.10 40.02
CA GLN A 5 -9.87 8.27 40.28
C GLN A 5 -11.06 8.80 39.45
N LEU A 6 -11.67 7.91 38.68
CA LEU A 6 -12.91 8.15 37.96
C LEU A 6 -14.08 7.93 38.94
N ARG A 7 -14.93 8.95 39.13
CA ARG A 7 -16.22 8.85 39.81
C ARG A 7 -17.30 8.55 38.75
N GLY A 8 -18.05 7.47 38.95
CA GLY A 8 -19.26 7.15 38.20
C GLY A 8 -20.49 7.91 38.74
N PRO A 9 -21.49 8.19 37.90
CA PRO A 9 -22.75 8.83 38.37
C PRO A 9 -23.73 7.79 38.91
N ALA A 10 -24.39 8.19 40.00
CA ALA A 10 -25.42 7.45 40.73
C ALA A 10 -26.73 7.37 39.93
N GLY A 11 -27.40 6.23 40.06
CA GLY A 11 -28.72 5.98 39.51
C GLY A 11 -29.84 6.72 40.26
N ASN A 12 -30.93 6.97 39.54
CA ASN A 12 -32.21 7.34 40.16
C ASN A 12 -33.34 6.55 39.52
N SER A 13 -34.11 5.96 40.40
CA SER A 13 -35.21 5.04 40.18
C SER A 13 -36.56 5.75 39.93
N SER A 14 -37.42 5.04 39.22
CA SER A 14 -38.83 5.27 38.85
C SER A 14 -39.74 5.75 40.00
N PRO A 15 -41.04 6.17 39.75
CA PRO A 15 -42.06 5.21 39.40
C PRO A 15 -43.16 5.65 38.39
N ALA A 16 -43.85 4.63 37.90
CA ALA A 16 -44.99 4.66 37.00
C ALA A 16 -46.29 5.21 37.67
N ARG A 17 -47.15 5.85 36.86
CA ARG A 17 -48.62 5.82 37.04
C ARG A 17 -49.30 5.92 35.67
N GLY A 18 -50.27 5.01 35.48
CA GLY A 18 -51.11 4.94 34.33
C GLY A 18 -52.29 5.93 34.36
N ALA A 19 -52.85 6.19 33.19
CA ALA A 19 -54.20 6.72 33.01
C ALA A 19 -54.76 6.25 31.67
N SER A 20 -55.84 5.51 31.78
CA SER A 20 -56.74 5.08 30.69
C SER A 20 -57.55 6.26 30.14
N GLY A 21 -57.56 6.46 28.82
CA GLY A 21 -58.42 7.42 28.15
C GLY A 21 -59.08 6.79 26.93
N ARG A 22 -60.41 6.74 26.94
CA ARG A 22 -61.28 6.14 25.93
C ARG A 22 -61.24 6.92 24.60
N VAL A 23 -61.26 6.17 23.50
CA VAL A 23 -61.45 6.65 22.12
C VAL A 23 -62.95 6.85 21.85
N PRO A 24 -63.41 7.98 21.29
CA PRO A 24 -64.73 8.08 20.70
C PRO A 24 -64.67 7.83 19.21
N THR A 25 -65.48 6.90 18.75
CA THR A 25 -65.81 6.64 17.36
C THR A 25 -66.72 7.76 16.82
N ARG A 26 -66.34 8.40 15.74
CA ARG A 26 -67.25 9.20 14.92
C ARG A 26 -67.15 8.82 13.45
N GLY A 27 -68.35 8.63 12.88
CA GLY A 27 -68.61 8.09 11.57
C GLY A 27 -68.10 8.92 10.38
N TRP A 28 -67.96 8.26 9.29
CA TRP A 28 -67.60 8.78 7.98
C TRP A 28 -68.88 9.25 7.24
N PRO A 29 -68.78 10.35 6.51
CA PRO A 29 -69.66 10.56 5.36
C PRO A 29 -68.94 10.18 4.07
N THR A 30 -69.58 9.36 3.29
CA THR A 30 -69.29 9.07 1.89
C THR A 30 -69.52 10.28 1.01
N ALA A 31 -68.52 10.71 0.25
CA ALA A 31 -68.72 11.51 -0.95
C ALA A 31 -67.69 11.12 -2.02
N VAL A 32 -68.27 10.71 -3.14
CA VAL A 32 -67.64 10.33 -4.42
C VAL A 32 -67.07 11.57 -5.12
N GLY A 33 -65.89 11.45 -5.66
CA GLY A 33 -65.33 12.48 -6.52
C GLY A 33 -63.91 12.10 -6.91
N GLY A 34 -63.75 11.24 -7.93
CA GLY A 34 -62.44 10.83 -8.41
C GLY A 34 -61.70 11.94 -9.15
N VAL A 35 -60.51 12.28 -8.69
CA VAL A 35 -59.48 12.90 -9.53
C VAL A 35 -58.23 12.04 -9.30
N LEU A 36 -57.92 11.19 -10.29
CA LEU A 36 -56.73 10.37 -10.32
C LEU A 36 -55.57 11.28 -10.71
N THR A 37 -54.94 11.92 -9.73
CA THR A 37 -53.70 12.65 -9.94
C THR A 37 -52.58 11.60 -9.98
N LEU A 38 -52.16 11.23 -11.20
CA LEU A 38 -50.93 10.46 -11.40
C LEU A 38 -49.74 11.32 -10.96
N LEU A 39 -49.29 11.12 -9.71
CA LEU A 39 -47.98 11.57 -9.29
C LEU A 39 -46.91 10.72 -9.98
N PHE A 40 -46.38 11.23 -11.10
CA PHE A 40 -45.13 10.75 -11.65
C PHE A 40 -44.04 11.04 -10.61
N PHE A 41 -43.70 10.05 -9.81
CA PHE A 41 -42.46 10.07 -9.08
C PHE A 41 -41.33 10.01 -10.11
N LEU A 42 -40.75 11.17 -10.39
CA LEU A 42 -39.48 11.27 -11.08
C LEU A 42 -38.46 10.60 -10.14
N VAL A 43 -38.17 9.31 -10.35
CA VAL A 43 -37.05 8.65 -9.74
C VAL A 43 -35.84 9.28 -10.41
N VAL A 44 -35.37 10.39 -9.86
CA VAL A 44 -34.03 10.90 -10.14
C VAL A 44 -33.13 9.83 -9.57
N PRO A 45 -32.34 9.12 -10.39
CA PRO A 45 -31.30 8.26 -9.84
C PRO A 45 -30.41 9.19 -9.03
N LEU A 46 -30.39 9.04 -7.72
CA LEU A 46 -29.31 9.52 -6.87
C LEU A 46 -28.08 8.71 -7.31
N THR A 47 -27.46 9.15 -8.41
CA THR A 47 -26.07 8.80 -8.66
C THR A 47 -25.29 9.46 -7.52
N GLY A 48 -25.18 8.75 -6.42
CA GLY A 48 -24.27 9.09 -5.37
C GLY A 48 -22.87 9.00 -5.99
N ASN A 49 -22.34 10.14 -6.46
CA ASN A 49 -20.93 10.28 -6.75
C ASN A 49 -20.19 10.13 -5.42
N GLY A 50 -19.96 8.87 -5.00
CA GLY A 50 -18.90 8.56 -4.07
C GLY A 50 -17.57 9.00 -4.69
N ALA A 51 -16.48 9.01 -3.92
CA ALA A 51 -15.16 9.14 -4.49
C ALA A 51 -15.00 8.09 -5.60
N GLU A 52 -14.55 8.52 -6.78
CA GLU A 52 -14.49 7.63 -7.95
C GLU A 52 -13.45 6.52 -7.72
N HIS A 53 -12.43 6.80 -6.90
CA HIS A 53 -11.29 5.91 -6.70
C HIS A 53 -10.89 5.82 -5.23
N ALA A 54 -10.31 4.69 -4.84
CA ALA A 54 -9.69 4.53 -3.53
C ALA A 54 -8.43 5.40 -3.42
N LEU A 55 -8.20 5.96 -2.22
CA LEU A 55 -6.98 6.73 -1.89
C LEU A 55 -6.14 5.94 -0.89
N VAL A 56 -4.91 5.61 -1.25
CA VAL A 56 -4.01 4.79 -0.42
C VAL A 56 -2.77 5.58 -0.06
N PHE A 57 -2.49 5.71 1.24
CA PHE A 57 -1.33 6.44 1.75
C PHE A 57 -0.19 5.51 2.15
N GLN A 58 1.01 5.93 1.80
CA GLN A 58 2.27 5.34 2.26
C GLN A 58 3.24 6.45 2.65
N THR A 59 3.82 6.37 3.85
CA THR A 59 4.86 7.30 4.30
C THR A 59 5.89 6.61 5.19
N ASP A 60 6.97 7.32 5.52
CA ASP A 60 7.93 6.99 6.57
C ASP A 60 7.75 7.88 7.83
N PHE A 61 6.57 8.50 8.00
CA PHE A 61 6.32 9.45 9.08
C PHE A 61 6.03 8.79 10.43
N GLY A 62 5.62 7.51 10.40
CA GLY A 62 5.12 6.81 11.58
C GLY A 62 3.76 7.33 12.04
N LEU A 63 3.26 6.75 13.14
CA LEU A 63 1.97 7.11 13.73
C LEU A 63 2.09 7.79 15.10
N LYS A 64 3.31 8.20 15.49
CA LYS A 64 3.57 8.78 16.83
C LYS A 64 3.17 10.25 16.93
N ASP A 65 3.12 10.96 15.81
CA ASP A 65 2.74 12.36 15.76
C ASP A 65 1.56 12.62 14.81
N GLY A 66 1.25 13.90 14.57
CA GLY A 66 0.10 14.33 13.77
C GLY A 66 0.34 14.40 12.26
N ALA A 67 1.50 14.01 11.72
CA ALA A 67 1.82 14.20 10.30
C ALA A 67 0.85 13.45 9.37
N VAL A 68 0.65 12.16 9.60
CA VAL A 68 -0.30 11.34 8.83
C VAL A 68 -1.74 11.83 9.01
N ALA A 69 -2.11 12.21 10.24
CA ALA A 69 -3.44 12.76 10.52
C ALA A 69 -3.68 14.08 9.78
N ALA A 70 -2.66 14.94 9.64
CA ALA A 70 -2.76 16.17 8.87
C ALA A 70 -2.93 15.91 7.37
N MET A 71 -2.25 14.90 6.79
CA MET A 71 -2.47 14.49 5.41
C MET A 71 -3.90 13.98 5.19
N ARG A 72 -4.41 13.16 6.09
CA ARG A 72 -5.81 12.67 6.06
C ARG A 72 -6.81 13.82 6.17
N GLY A 73 -6.55 14.78 7.05
CA GLY A 73 -7.38 15.99 7.20
C GLY A 73 -7.47 16.80 5.91
N VAL A 74 -6.37 16.95 5.17
CA VAL A 74 -6.37 17.59 3.85
C VAL A 74 -7.21 16.81 2.85
N ALA A 75 -7.09 15.49 2.82
CA ALA A 75 -7.88 14.65 1.90
C ALA A 75 -9.38 14.70 2.21
N VAL A 76 -9.77 14.61 3.47
CA VAL A 76 -11.17 14.75 3.94
C VAL A 76 -11.71 16.16 3.63
N GLY A 77 -10.86 17.20 3.69
CA GLY A 77 -11.21 18.56 3.30
C GLY A 77 -11.48 18.74 1.80
N VAL A 78 -10.94 17.86 0.94
CA VAL A 78 -11.29 17.83 -0.50
C VAL A 78 -12.66 17.20 -0.72
N ASP A 79 -12.87 16.01 -0.17
CA ASP A 79 -14.15 15.33 -0.21
C ASP A 79 -14.27 14.40 1.02
N PRO A 80 -15.23 14.65 1.93
CA PRO A 80 -15.40 13.84 3.13
C PRO A 80 -15.85 12.39 2.85
N ARG A 81 -16.23 12.07 1.60
CA ARG A 81 -16.62 10.72 1.17
C ARG A 81 -15.42 9.84 0.78
N ILE A 82 -14.23 10.43 0.61
CA ILE A 82 -13.02 9.67 0.28
C ILE A 82 -12.73 8.63 1.37
N VAL A 83 -12.64 7.38 0.96
CA VAL A 83 -12.15 6.31 1.84
C VAL A 83 -10.64 6.24 1.73
N ILE A 84 -9.96 6.59 2.83
CA ILE A 84 -8.50 6.61 2.90
C ILE A 84 -8.04 5.29 3.52
N HIS A 85 -7.14 4.62 2.81
CA HIS A 85 -6.49 3.40 3.26
C HIS A 85 -5.00 3.65 3.53
N ASP A 86 -4.39 2.83 4.36
CA ASP A 86 -2.94 2.81 4.57
C ASP A 86 -2.34 1.60 3.88
N LEU A 87 -1.29 1.83 3.09
CA LEU A 87 -0.38 0.78 2.70
C LEU A 87 0.60 0.52 3.85
N SER A 88 1.31 1.56 4.26
CA SER A 88 2.17 1.56 5.46
C SER A 88 2.53 3.00 5.83
N GLN A 89 2.54 3.31 7.12
CA GLN A 89 3.06 4.57 7.65
C GLN A 89 4.39 4.36 8.41
N GLU A 90 4.81 3.11 8.51
CA GLU A 90 5.98 2.64 9.28
C GLU A 90 7.12 2.16 8.35
N ASN A 91 7.29 2.80 7.17
CA ASN A 91 8.50 2.57 6.39
C ASN A 91 9.71 3.09 7.16
N THR A 92 10.84 2.41 7.02
CA THR A 92 12.10 2.88 7.59
C THR A 92 12.39 4.31 7.08
N PRO A 93 12.65 5.27 7.96
CA PRO A 93 12.89 6.66 7.55
C PRO A 93 13.94 6.76 6.45
N PHE A 94 13.61 7.53 5.39
CA PHE A 94 14.45 7.79 4.22
C PHE A 94 14.72 6.58 3.31
N ASN A 95 14.16 5.41 3.60
CA ASN A 95 14.38 4.21 2.80
C ASN A 95 13.44 4.15 1.59
N ILE A 96 13.85 4.82 0.50
CA ILE A 96 13.09 4.86 -0.76
C ILE A 96 12.90 3.46 -1.35
N TRP A 97 13.89 2.57 -1.24
CA TRP A 97 13.83 1.20 -1.75
C TRP A 97 12.71 0.38 -1.08
N GLU A 98 12.61 0.48 0.25
CA GLU A 98 11.54 -0.18 1.00
C GLU A 98 10.16 0.31 0.54
N GLY A 99 10.01 1.64 0.35
CA GLY A 99 8.78 2.21 -0.18
C GLY A 99 8.43 1.72 -1.58
N ALA A 100 9.41 1.65 -2.48
CA ALA A 100 9.24 1.11 -3.82
C ALA A 100 8.79 -0.36 -3.79
N TYR A 101 9.39 -1.17 -2.91
CA TYR A 101 9.03 -2.57 -2.77
C TYR A 101 7.60 -2.76 -2.25
N ARG A 102 7.19 -1.99 -1.23
CA ARG A 102 5.82 -2.08 -0.69
C ARG A 102 4.76 -1.66 -1.70
N LEU A 103 5.05 -0.64 -2.53
CA LEU A 103 4.15 -0.27 -3.64
C LEU A 103 4.03 -1.43 -4.66
N LYS A 104 5.15 -1.99 -5.12
CA LYS A 104 5.15 -3.18 -6.00
C LYS A 104 4.35 -4.33 -5.39
N GLN A 105 4.57 -4.59 -4.10
CA GLN A 105 3.91 -5.69 -3.37
C GLN A 105 2.38 -5.55 -3.33
N ALA A 106 1.87 -4.34 -3.17
CA ALA A 106 0.46 -4.12 -2.89
C ALA A 106 -0.35 -3.65 -4.11
N ALA A 107 0.21 -2.79 -4.94
CA ALA A 107 -0.54 -2.13 -6.02
C ALA A 107 -1.28 -3.08 -6.98
N PRO A 108 -0.73 -4.25 -7.39
CA PRO A 108 -1.43 -5.17 -8.29
C PRO A 108 -2.77 -5.72 -7.75
N PHE A 109 -2.98 -5.67 -6.42
CA PHE A 109 -4.18 -6.19 -5.78
C PHE A 109 -5.27 -5.14 -5.58
N TRP A 110 -4.99 -3.87 -5.94
CA TRP A 110 -5.95 -2.79 -5.84
C TRP A 110 -6.73 -2.60 -7.14
N PRO A 111 -8.00 -2.15 -7.08
CA PRO A 111 -8.80 -1.87 -8.27
C PRO A 111 -8.13 -0.84 -9.18
N LYS A 112 -8.34 -0.99 -10.49
CA LYS A 112 -7.97 0.04 -11.46
C LYS A 112 -8.57 1.40 -11.07
N GLY A 113 -7.81 2.46 -11.23
CA GLY A 113 -8.19 3.81 -10.81
C GLY A 113 -7.72 4.18 -9.40
N THR A 114 -7.27 3.22 -8.57
CA THR A 114 -6.74 3.52 -7.24
C THR A 114 -5.62 4.57 -7.32
N VAL A 115 -5.67 5.54 -6.42
CA VAL A 115 -4.68 6.60 -6.27
C VAL A 115 -3.79 6.29 -5.07
N PHE A 116 -2.51 6.04 -5.31
CA PHE A 116 -1.49 5.87 -4.28
C PHE A 116 -0.76 7.19 -4.04
N VAL A 117 -0.69 7.63 -2.80
CA VAL A 117 0.15 8.76 -2.37
C VAL A 117 1.30 8.19 -1.55
N SER A 118 2.49 8.17 -2.12
CA SER A 118 3.68 7.64 -1.45
C SER A 118 4.67 8.76 -1.17
N VAL A 119 4.99 8.96 0.11
CA VAL A 119 5.86 10.04 0.56
C VAL A 119 6.97 9.50 1.46
N ILE A 120 8.06 9.06 0.82
CA ILE A 120 9.35 8.79 1.43
C ILE A 120 10.32 9.75 0.75
N ASP A 121 10.55 10.90 1.37
CA ASP A 121 11.08 12.07 0.67
C ASP A 121 12.26 12.74 1.40
N PRO A 122 13.44 12.11 1.40
CA PRO A 122 14.65 12.75 1.95
C PRO A 122 15.04 14.04 1.20
N GLY A 123 14.48 14.26 0.00
CA GLY A 123 14.72 15.43 -0.83
C GLY A 123 13.64 16.51 -0.75
N VAL A 124 12.78 16.52 0.28
CA VAL A 124 11.73 17.54 0.43
C VAL A 124 12.32 18.95 0.41
N GLY A 125 11.70 19.85 -0.37
CA GLY A 125 12.16 21.25 -0.49
C GLY A 125 13.39 21.45 -1.38
N THR A 126 13.93 20.42 -2.03
CA THR A 126 14.98 20.53 -3.06
C THR A 126 14.39 20.65 -4.46
N ALA A 127 15.25 20.61 -5.49
CA ALA A 127 14.84 20.66 -6.89
C ALA A 127 14.23 19.32 -7.42
N ARG A 128 14.08 18.28 -6.56
CA ARG A 128 13.40 17.05 -6.98
C ARG A 128 11.95 17.34 -7.38
N LYS A 129 11.48 16.72 -8.45
CA LYS A 129 10.13 16.96 -8.96
C LYS A 129 9.07 16.28 -8.08
N SER A 130 7.89 16.90 -8.02
CA SER A 130 6.66 16.27 -7.54
C SER A 130 5.91 15.75 -8.76
N ILE A 131 5.52 14.47 -8.77
CA ILE A 131 4.94 13.84 -9.97
C ILE A 131 3.64 13.09 -9.68
N VAL A 132 2.85 12.94 -10.73
CA VAL A 132 1.81 11.92 -10.84
C VAL A 132 2.16 11.00 -11.99
N ALA A 133 2.30 9.72 -11.71
CA ALA A 133 2.46 8.68 -12.72
C ALA A 133 1.16 7.89 -12.88
N LYS A 134 0.80 7.59 -14.13
CA LYS A 134 -0.27 6.67 -14.50
C LYS A 134 0.36 5.41 -15.08
N THR A 135 0.02 4.25 -14.53
CA THR A 135 0.51 2.96 -15.01
C THR A 135 -0.35 2.43 -16.16
N GLU A 136 0.19 1.46 -16.90
CA GLU A 136 -0.57 0.74 -17.95
C GLU A 136 -1.74 -0.04 -17.35
N SER A 137 -1.61 -0.54 -16.12
CA SER A 137 -2.70 -1.16 -15.34
C SER A 137 -3.80 -0.15 -14.93
N GLY A 138 -3.54 1.16 -15.06
CA GLY A 138 -4.51 2.23 -14.81
C GLY A 138 -4.56 2.73 -13.38
N HIS A 139 -3.54 2.46 -12.56
CA HIS A 139 -3.36 3.08 -11.24
C HIS A 139 -2.66 4.43 -11.35
N TYR A 140 -2.84 5.28 -10.34
CA TYR A 140 -2.17 6.57 -10.22
C TYR A 140 -1.24 6.59 -9.02
N PHE A 141 -0.05 7.16 -9.18
CA PHE A 141 0.94 7.30 -8.12
C PHE A 141 1.35 8.77 -7.99
N VAL A 142 1.08 9.36 -6.83
CA VAL A 142 1.43 10.74 -6.47
C VAL A 142 2.60 10.67 -5.50
N THR A 143 3.78 11.15 -5.93
CA THR A 143 5.02 10.88 -5.20
C THR A 143 6.14 11.87 -5.59
N PRO A 144 7.19 12.03 -4.76
CA PRO A 144 8.43 12.65 -5.23
C PRO A 144 9.09 11.78 -6.31
N ASP A 145 9.68 12.41 -7.32
CA ASP A 145 10.49 11.74 -8.34
C ASP A 145 11.90 11.49 -7.81
N ASN A 146 12.06 10.43 -7.04
CA ASN A 146 13.29 10.09 -6.33
C ASN A 146 13.66 8.61 -6.39
N GLY A 147 12.97 7.84 -7.24
CA GLY A 147 13.17 6.40 -7.36
C GLY A 147 12.11 5.53 -6.69
N THR A 148 11.16 6.12 -5.96
CA THR A 148 10.05 5.39 -5.30
C THR A 148 9.24 4.53 -6.29
N LEU A 149 9.15 4.92 -7.57
CA LEU A 149 8.40 4.18 -8.59
C LEU A 149 9.23 3.16 -9.37
N THR A 150 10.50 2.92 -9.03
CA THR A 150 11.36 1.98 -9.77
C THR A 150 10.69 0.63 -9.99
N LEU A 151 10.30 -0.04 -8.92
CA LEU A 151 9.71 -1.38 -9.00
C LEU A 151 8.26 -1.38 -9.52
N VAL A 152 7.54 -0.28 -9.36
CA VAL A 152 6.20 -0.09 -9.96
C VAL A 152 6.31 0.03 -11.48
N ALA A 153 7.30 0.79 -11.98
CA ALA A 153 7.53 0.95 -13.41
C ALA A 153 7.90 -0.39 -14.07
N GLU A 154 8.70 -1.20 -13.40
CA GLU A 154 9.08 -2.53 -13.87
C GLU A 154 7.92 -3.52 -13.90
N GLU A 155 7.06 -3.52 -12.86
CA GLU A 155 5.98 -4.48 -12.69
C GLU A 155 4.71 -4.11 -13.47
N LEU A 156 4.31 -2.82 -13.43
CA LEU A 156 3.01 -2.35 -13.93
C LEU A 156 3.13 -1.51 -15.21
N GLY A 157 4.35 -1.20 -15.66
CA GLY A 157 4.58 -0.29 -16.76
C GLY A 157 4.12 1.15 -16.47
N LEU A 158 4.63 2.12 -17.20
CA LEU A 158 4.22 3.52 -17.11
C LEU A 158 3.55 3.98 -18.41
N ALA A 159 2.27 4.31 -18.35
CA ALA A 159 1.54 4.87 -19.49
C ALA A 159 1.87 6.35 -19.69
N ALA A 160 1.97 7.13 -18.60
CA ALA A 160 2.31 8.56 -18.67
C ALA A 160 2.76 9.07 -17.30
N VAL A 161 3.58 10.14 -17.31
CA VAL A 161 4.00 10.86 -16.10
C VAL A 161 3.83 12.36 -16.33
N ARG A 162 3.34 13.04 -15.31
CA ARG A 162 3.20 14.50 -15.27
C ARG A 162 3.89 15.07 -14.04
N GLU A 163 4.56 16.20 -14.22
CA GLU A 163 5.02 17.01 -13.09
C GLU A 163 3.85 17.76 -12.49
N ILE A 164 3.76 17.80 -11.17
CA ILE A 164 2.71 18.57 -10.50
C ILE A 164 3.04 20.07 -10.62
N ASP A 165 2.12 20.83 -11.18
CA ASP A 165 2.20 22.29 -11.14
C ASP A 165 1.92 22.78 -9.70
N GLU A 166 2.98 22.93 -8.91
CA GLU A 166 2.87 23.32 -7.51
C GLU A 166 2.29 24.73 -7.33
N THR A 167 2.30 25.58 -8.34
CA THR A 167 1.69 26.92 -8.25
C THR A 167 0.15 26.84 -8.23
N ARG A 168 -0.42 25.82 -8.85
CA ARG A 168 -1.85 25.54 -8.94
C ARG A 168 -2.35 24.52 -7.92
N HIS A 169 -1.49 23.59 -7.53
CA HIS A 169 -1.90 22.41 -6.77
C HIS A 169 -1.25 22.31 -5.39
N ARG A 170 -0.72 23.43 -4.87
CA ARG A 170 -0.28 23.54 -3.49
C ARG A 170 -1.45 24.00 -2.60
N ARG A 171 -1.51 23.50 -1.38
CA ARG A 171 -2.49 23.92 -0.37
C ARG A 171 -2.34 25.44 -0.11
N GLU A 172 -3.45 26.15 -0.10
CA GLU A 172 -3.49 27.58 0.15
C GLU A 172 -2.79 27.93 1.49
N GLY A 173 -2.02 29.01 1.50
CA GLY A 173 -1.29 29.50 2.67
C GLY A 173 -0.07 28.68 3.07
N SER A 174 0.28 27.61 2.34
CA SER A 174 1.46 26.76 2.66
C SER A 174 2.76 27.20 1.98
N ASN A 175 2.74 28.26 1.19
CA ASN A 175 3.91 28.76 0.44
C ASN A 175 5.02 29.41 1.30
N ARG A 176 4.84 29.44 2.63
CA ARG A 176 5.83 29.92 3.60
C ARG A 176 6.68 28.81 4.22
N SER A 177 6.36 27.55 3.94
CA SER A 177 7.10 26.39 4.42
C SER A 177 7.18 25.33 3.32
N TYR A 178 8.35 24.75 3.15
CA TYR A 178 8.63 23.75 2.10
C TYR A 178 9.06 22.40 2.69
N THR A 179 8.77 22.17 3.97
CA THR A 179 9.21 20.96 4.69
C THR A 179 8.14 19.89 4.81
N PHE A 180 6.90 20.15 4.33
CA PHE A 180 5.81 19.17 4.44
C PHE A 180 5.01 19.03 3.14
N HIS A 181 5.70 18.67 2.05
CA HIS A 181 5.05 18.43 0.75
C HIS A 181 4.06 17.26 0.81
N GLY A 182 4.23 16.31 1.73
CA GLY A 182 3.26 15.23 1.98
C GLY A 182 1.85 15.75 2.18
N ARG A 183 1.69 16.73 3.07
CA ARG A 183 0.42 17.39 3.37
C ARG A 183 0.03 18.41 2.30
N ASP A 184 0.98 19.25 1.90
CA ASP A 184 0.67 20.49 1.17
C ASP A 184 0.56 20.32 -0.35
N ILE A 185 1.08 19.19 -0.87
CA ILE A 185 1.06 18.86 -2.30
C ILE A 185 0.48 17.46 -2.51
N PHE A 186 1.17 16.41 -2.02
CA PHE A 186 0.87 15.04 -2.41
C PHE A 186 -0.51 14.56 -1.93
N ALA A 187 -0.88 14.81 -0.66
CA ALA A 187 -2.20 14.45 -0.15
C ALA A 187 -3.32 15.23 -0.85
N LEU A 188 -3.10 16.52 -1.12
CA LEU A 188 -4.07 17.37 -1.81
C LEU A 188 -4.32 16.91 -3.24
N VAL A 189 -3.24 16.67 -4.01
CA VAL A 189 -3.34 16.22 -5.41
C VAL A 189 -3.96 14.83 -5.47
N GLY A 190 -3.49 13.90 -4.61
CA GLY A 190 -4.03 12.54 -4.55
C GLY A 190 -5.52 12.52 -4.22
N ALA A 191 -5.95 13.33 -3.26
CA ALA A 191 -7.37 13.44 -2.90
C ALA A 191 -8.22 14.01 -4.04
N ARG A 192 -7.74 15.06 -4.73
CA ARG A 192 -8.45 15.64 -5.88
C ARG A 192 -8.59 14.65 -7.04
N LEU A 193 -7.55 13.85 -7.32
CA LEU A 193 -7.61 12.76 -8.31
C LEU A 193 -8.63 11.69 -7.88
N ALA A 194 -8.57 11.22 -6.64
CA ALA A 194 -9.45 10.17 -6.12
C ALA A 194 -10.92 10.62 -6.09
N ALA A 195 -11.18 11.90 -5.85
CA ALA A 195 -12.52 12.47 -5.85
C ALA A 195 -13.04 12.83 -7.25
N GLY A 196 -12.24 12.64 -8.32
CA GLY A 196 -12.60 13.10 -9.68
C GLY A 196 -12.59 14.61 -9.87
N GLY A 197 -12.12 15.37 -8.88
CA GLY A 197 -12.03 16.84 -8.92
C GLY A 197 -10.80 17.39 -9.66
N LEU A 198 -9.88 16.52 -10.08
CA LEU A 198 -8.70 16.83 -10.88
C LEU A 198 -8.50 15.73 -11.91
N ALA A 199 -8.54 16.07 -13.19
CA ALA A 199 -8.17 15.14 -14.24
C ALA A 199 -6.64 14.96 -14.29
N PHE A 200 -6.17 13.78 -14.66
CA PHE A 200 -4.72 13.50 -14.81
C PHE A 200 -4.07 14.50 -15.78
N GLU A 201 -4.77 14.88 -16.83
CA GLU A 201 -4.34 15.80 -17.86
C GLU A 201 -4.08 17.22 -17.34
N ASP A 202 -4.72 17.60 -16.23
CA ASP A 202 -4.67 18.94 -15.63
C ASP A 202 -3.65 19.06 -14.48
N VAL A 203 -2.95 17.96 -14.12
CA VAL A 203 -1.94 17.93 -13.05
C VAL A 203 -0.78 18.91 -13.31
N GLY A 204 -0.38 19.03 -14.58
CA GLY A 204 0.71 19.89 -15.00
C GLY A 204 1.42 19.37 -16.26
N PRO A 205 2.64 19.80 -16.55
CA PRO A 205 3.34 19.44 -17.79
C PRO A 205 3.66 17.95 -17.88
N VAL A 206 3.63 17.42 -19.10
CA VAL A 206 3.99 16.02 -19.38
C VAL A 206 5.51 15.86 -19.27
N LEU A 207 5.96 14.83 -18.54
CA LEU A 207 7.35 14.40 -18.43
C LEU A 207 7.68 13.20 -19.34
N GLY A 208 6.69 12.68 -20.07
CA GLY A 208 6.82 11.41 -20.77
C GLY A 208 6.86 10.23 -19.80
N SER A 209 7.70 9.22 -20.11
CA SER A 209 7.91 8.06 -19.22
C SER A 209 9.23 8.15 -18.42
N LYS A 210 9.92 9.29 -18.49
CA LYS A 210 11.22 9.47 -17.82
C LYS A 210 10.99 9.86 -16.37
N ILE A 211 11.39 8.98 -15.45
CA ILE A 211 11.42 9.21 -14.00
C ILE A 211 12.79 8.82 -13.47
N VAL A 212 13.10 9.24 -12.25
CA VAL A 212 14.27 8.75 -11.52
C VAL A 212 14.07 7.27 -11.20
N LEU A 213 15.03 6.42 -11.56
CA LEU A 213 15.04 5.00 -11.25
C LEU A 213 16.25 4.68 -10.36
N LEU A 214 16.04 3.83 -9.36
CA LEU A 214 17.12 3.27 -8.55
C LEU A 214 17.79 2.13 -9.31
N ALA A 215 19.10 2.20 -9.47
CA ALA A 215 19.85 1.10 -10.06
C ALA A 215 19.88 -0.09 -9.08
N HIS A 216 19.58 -1.27 -9.59
CA HIS A 216 19.68 -2.51 -8.81
C HIS A 216 20.04 -3.71 -9.72
N PRO A 217 20.70 -4.74 -9.18
CA PRO A 217 20.98 -5.95 -9.93
C PRO A 217 19.69 -6.63 -10.39
N GLN A 218 19.71 -7.19 -11.59
CA GLN A 218 18.59 -7.99 -12.08
C GLN A 218 18.86 -9.47 -11.83
N PRO A 219 17.83 -10.24 -11.41
CA PRO A 219 17.97 -11.66 -11.20
C PRO A 219 18.24 -12.38 -12.53
N ARG A 220 19.09 -13.41 -12.48
CA ARG A 220 19.50 -14.13 -13.68
C ARG A 220 19.89 -15.57 -13.39
N ARG A 221 20.00 -16.36 -14.46
CA ARG A 221 20.56 -17.70 -14.43
C ARG A 221 22.00 -17.69 -14.91
N GLU A 222 22.88 -18.33 -14.16
CA GLU A 222 24.27 -18.59 -14.50
C GLU A 222 24.52 -20.10 -14.49
N GLY A 223 24.47 -20.74 -15.68
CA GLY A 223 24.57 -22.20 -15.75
C GLY A 223 23.41 -22.90 -15.00
N ASP A 224 23.75 -23.69 -13.99
CA ASP A 224 22.77 -24.40 -13.12
C ASP A 224 22.40 -23.61 -11.85
N THR A 225 22.85 -22.36 -11.74
CA THR A 225 22.63 -21.51 -10.57
C THR A 225 21.75 -20.33 -10.92
N LEU A 226 20.78 -20.01 -10.08
CA LEU A 226 20.06 -18.75 -10.07
C LEU A 226 20.78 -17.75 -9.19
N VAL A 227 20.92 -16.54 -9.65
CA VAL A 227 21.57 -15.44 -8.93
C VAL A 227 20.59 -14.28 -8.83
N GLY A 228 20.40 -13.78 -7.65
CA GLY A 228 19.51 -12.65 -7.36
C GLY A 228 19.92 -11.92 -6.10
N THR A 229 19.00 -11.09 -5.60
CA THR A 229 19.18 -10.30 -4.38
C THR A 229 18.08 -10.59 -3.36
N ILE A 230 18.21 -9.99 -2.17
CA ILE A 230 17.19 -10.00 -1.12
C ILE A 230 16.62 -8.57 -1.04
N PRO A 231 15.67 -8.20 -1.91
CA PRO A 231 15.13 -6.85 -1.93
C PRO A 231 14.36 -6.51 -0.65
N PHE A 232 13.81 -7.51 0.02
CA PHE A 232 12.92 -7.30 1.16
C PHE A 232 12.90 -8.49 2.12
N LEU A 233 12.49 -8.24 3.36
CA LEU A 233 12.17 -9.26 4.36
C LEU A 233 10.68 -9.20 4.70
N ASP A 234 10.10 -10.36 4.99
CA ASP A 234 8.85 -10.42 5.73
C ASP A 234 9.16 -10.13 7.21
N PHE A 235 9.17 -8.86 7.57
CA PHE A 235 9.65 -8.39 8.88
C PHE A 235 8.90 -9.00 10.06
N GLN A 236 7.63 -9.34 9.89
CA GLN A 236 6.82 -9.92 10.96
C GLN A 236 7.25 -11.35 11.32
N PHE A 237 7.68 -12.11 10.32
CA PHE A 237 7.96 -13.53 10.47
C PHE A 237 9.44 -13.89 10.21
N GLY A 238 10.25 -12.92 9.77
CA GLY A 238 11.67 -13.14 9.46
C GLY A 238 11.93 -14.02 8.24
N ASN A 239 10.97 -14.11 7.31
CA ASN A 239 11.18 -14.80 6.05
C ASN A 239 12.02 -13.95 5.11
N VAL A 240 12.92 -14.58 4.38
CA VAL A 240 13.77 -13.92 3.38
C VAL A 240 13.11 -14.01 2.02
N TRP A 241 12.78 -12.87 1.44
CA TRP A 241 12.18 -12.77 0.11
C TRP A 241 13.21 -12.33 -0.92
N THR A 242 13.33 -13.10 -2.00
CA THR A 242 14.27 -12.80 -3.08
C THR A 242 13.56 -12.16 -4.27
N ASP A 243 14.35 -11.65 -5.23
CA ASP A 243 13.87 -11.21 -6.54
C ASP A 243 13.79 -12.35 -7.58
N LEU A 244 14.14 -13.59 -7.19
CA LEU A 244 14.07 -14.77 -8.06
C LEU A 244 12.60 -15.17 -8.26
N ASN A 245 11.99 -14.76 -9.36
CA ASN A 245 10.60 -15.07 -9.66
C ASN A 245 10.41 -16.55 -10.08
N GLU A 246 9.14 -17.00 -10.09
CA GLU A 246 8.75 -18.36 -10.46
C GLU A 246 9.26 -18.75 -11.85
N SER A 247 9.19 -17.84 -12.84
CA SER A 247 9.62 -18.14 -14.22
C SER A 247 11.11 -18.44 -14.31
N LEU A 248 11.91 -17.74 -13.52
CA LEU A 248 13.35 -18.00 -13.42
C LEU A 248 13.59 -19.31 -12.66
N PHE A 249 12.88 -19.54 -11.57
CA PHE A 249 13.00 -20.78 -10.78
C PHE A 249 12.59 -22.02 -11.59
N ALA A 250 11.56 -21.91 -12.41
CA ALA A 250 11.10 -23.00 -13.29
C ALA A 250 12.19 -23.50 -14.25
N GLN A 251 13.21 -22.66 -14.58
CA GLN A 251 14.33 -23.07 -15.43
C GLN A 251 15.25 -24.12 -14.78
N LEU A 252 15.15 -24.31 -13.47
CA LEU A 252 15.81 -25.40 -12.76
C LEU A 252 14.94 -26.68 -12.73
N ALA A 253 13.74 -26.66 -13.33
CA ALA A 253 12.76 -27.75 -13.28
C ALA A 253 12.57 -28.29 -11.85
N PRO A 254 12.16 -27.44 -10.87
CA PRO A 254 12.06 -27.81 -9.48
C PRO A 254 10.86 -28.73 -9.24
N LYS A 255 11.01 -29.70 -8.32
CA LYS A 255 9.91 -30.52 -7.84
C LYS A 255 9.75 -30.34 -6.33
N ILE A 256 8.51 -30.32 -5.87
CA ILE A 256 8.23 -30.32 -4.42
C ILE A 256 8.94 -31.50 -3.76
N GLY A 257 9.64 -31.22 -2.68
CA GLY A 257 10.45 -32.21 -1.94
C GLY A 257 11.90 -32.27 -2.38
N GLU A 258 12.29 -31.72 -3.54
CA GLU A 258 13.71 -31.60 -3.93
C GLU A 258 14.46 -30.63 -3.01
N SER A 259 15.74 -30.83 -2.92
CA SER A 259 16.64 -30.00 -2.12
C SER A 259 17.49 -29.08 -3.00
N PHE A 260 17.64 -27.86 -2.55
CA PHE A 260 18.43 -26.82 -3.21
C PHE A 260 19.52 -26.32 -2.28
N ARG A 261 20.73 -26.15 -2.79
CA ARG A 261 21.80 -25.43 -2.08
C ARG A 261 21.53 -23.93 -2.22
N VAL A 262 21.50 -23.25 -1.10
CA VAL A 262 21.31 -21.82 -1.02
C VAL A 262 22.54 -21.20 -0.39
N THR A 263 23.12 -20.19 -1.03
CA THR A 263 24.19 -19.37 -0.48
C THR A 263 23.72 -17.92 -0.47
N ILE A 264 23.80 -17.28 0.69
CA ILE A 264 23.49 -15.87 0.89
C ILE A 264 24.76 -15.16 1.31
N SER A 265 25.08 -14.06 0.62
CA SER A 265 26.25 -13.23 0.92
C SER A 265 25.85 -11.76 0.97
N ARG A 266 26.60 -11.00 1.73
CA ARG A 266 26.57 -9.54 1.69
C ARG A 266 27.91 -9.08 1.15
N GLU A 267 27.88 -8.35 0.04
CA GLU A 267 29.09 -8.07 -0.73
C GLU A 267 29.85 -9.38 -1.00
N ASP A 268 31.13 -9.50 -0.65
CA ASP A 268 31.97 -10.69 -0.83
C ASP A 268 31.93 -11.66 0.36
N ARG A 269 31.20 -11.35 1.44
CA ARG A 269 31.15 -12.18 2.65
C ARG A 269 29.94 -13.11 2.61
N THR A 270 30.20 -14.42 2.61
CA THR A 270 29.16 -15.42 2.82
C THR A 270 28.61 -15.33 4.26
N VAL A 271 27.29 -15.19 4.37
CA VAL A 271 26.56 -15.12 5.65
C VAL A 271 25.86 -16.44 5.94
N PHE A 272 25.34 -17.10 4.91
CA PHE A 272 24.65 -18.37 5.04
C PHE A 272 24.97 -19.30 3.88
N THR A 273 25.16 -20.58 4.17
CA THR A 273 25.14 -21.67 3.18
C THR A 273 24.40 -22.85 3.77
N GLY A 274 23.43 -23.37 3.06
CA GLY A 274 22.63 -24.50 3.53
C GLY A 274 21.93 -25.22 2.39
N VAL A 275 21.37 -26.37 2.72
CA VAL A 275 20.52 -27.17 1.82
C VAL A 275 19.10 -27.06 2.32
N LEU A 276 18.22 -26.48 1.52
CA LEU A 276 16.84 -26.23 1.84
C LEU A 276 15.94 -27.11 0.95
N ARG A 277 14.92 -27.72 1.55
CA ARG A 277 13.92 -28.47 0.82
C ARG A 277 12.89 -27.55 0.22
N TYR A 278 12.56 -27.76 -1.06
CA TYR A 278 11.44 -27.05 -1.71
C TYR A 278 10.12 -27.60 -1.18
N ALA A 279 9.43 -26.82 -0.39
CA ALA A 279 8.17 -27.13 0.24
C ALA A 279 7.03 -26.31 -0.39
N ARG A 280 5.83 -26.83 -0.39
CA ARG A 280 4.64 -26.08 -0.83
C ARG A 280 4.20 -25.07 0.23
N THR A 281 4.33 -25.45 1.48
CA THR A 281 3.88 -24.66 2.64
C THR A 281 4.79 -24.91 3.85
N PHE A 282 4.72 -24.02 4.84
CA PHE A 282 5.44 -24.17 6.11
C PHE A 282 5.05 -25.46 6.85
N GLY A 283 3.79 -25.93 6.68
CA GLY A 283 3.28 -27.15 7.31
C GLY A 283 3.88 -28.45 6.78
N ASP A 284 4.56 -28.42 5.63
CA ASP A 284 5.26 -29.57 5.06
C ASP A 284 6.58 -29.87 5.79
N MET A 285 6.99 -29.02 6.73
CA MET A 285 8.25 -29.08 7.43
C MET A 285 8.06 -29.20 8.94
N ALA A 286 8.97 -29.93 9.59
CA ALA A 286 9.03 -29.92 11.05
C ALA A 286 9.31 -28.51 11.59
N GLU A 287 8.90 -28.25 12.83
CA GLU A 287 9.16 -26.97 13.50
C GLU A 287 10.67 -26.71 13.58
N GLY A 288 11.07 -25.48 13.27
CA GLY A 288 12.47 -25.05 13.22
C GLY A 288 13.22 -25.51 11.96
N ALA A 289 12.64 -26.36 11.11
CA ALA A 289 13.32 -26.80 9.90
C ALA A 289 13.33 -25.70 8.81
N PRO A 290 14.47 -25.50 8.12
CA PRO A 290 14.57 -24.54 7.03
C PRO A 290 13.90 -25.05 5.77
N LEU A 291 13.28 -24.13 5.01
CA LEU A 291 12.64 -24.44 3.74
C LEU A 291 12.87 -23.35 2.70
N LEU A 292 12.80 -23.76 1.44
CA LEU A 292 12.64 -22.91 0.27
C LEU A 292 11.18 -23.05 -0.19
N TYR A 293 10.53 -21.94 -0.54
CA TYR A 293 9.15 -21.92 -1.00
C TYR A 293 8.91 -20.77 -1.97
N LEU A 294 7.78 -20.77 -2.69
CA LEU A 294 7.31 -19.60 -3.42
C LEU A 294 6.37 -18.80 -2.53
N ASN A 295 6.69 -17.54 -2.32
CA ASN A 295 5.86 -16.63 -1.52
C ASN A 295 4.59 -16.17 -2.27
N GLY A 296 3.75 -15.34 -1.64
CA GLY A 296 2.52 -14.84 -2.23
C GLY A 296 2.69 -13.94 -3.47
N LEU A 297 3.92 -13.52 -3.77
CA LEU A 297 4.29 -12.80 -4.99
C LEU A 297 4.96 -13.70 -6.03
N MET A 298 4.93 -15.03 -5.83
CA MET A 298 5.56 -16.03 -6.69
C MET A 298 7.08 -15.85 -6.83
N HIS A 299 7.74 -15.45 -5.74
CA HIS A 299 9.20 -15.36 -5.65
C HIS A 299 9.76 -16.43 -4.71
N VAL A 300 10.93 -16.96 -5.07
CA VAL A 300 11.69 -17.87 -4.21
C VAL A 300 11.98 -17.19 -2.88
N SER A 301 11.70 -17.88 -1.81
CA SER A 301 11.82 -17.37 -0.45
C SER A 301 12.33 -18.43 0.49
N PHE A 302 12.94 -18.00 1.60
CA PHE A 302 13.50 -18.90 2.62
C PHE A 302 12.88 -18.60 3.98
N ALA A 303 12.60 -19.65 4.73
CA ALA A 303 12.01 -19.53 6.06
C ALA A 303 12.50 -20.65 7.00
N LEU A 304 12.24 -20.45 8.28
CA LEU A 304 12.16 -21.52 9.28
C LEU A 304 10.69 -21.79 9.56
N SER A 305 10.28 -23.05 9.54
CA SER A 305 8.92 -23.41 9.97
C SER A 305 8.72 -22.99 11.43
N ARG A 306 7.78 -22.04 11.68
CA ARG A 306 7.56 -21.41 13.01
C ARG A 306 8.77 -20.73 13.63
N GLY A 307 9.68 -20.20 12.80
CA GLY A 307 10.88 -19.51 13.27
C GLY A 307 11.21 -18.29 12.40
N ASP A 308 12.22 -17.56 12.81
CA ASP A 308 12.72 -16.36 12.14
C ASP A 308 14.07 -16.69 11.46
N PHE A 309 14.02 -16.91 10.14
CA PHE A 309 15.21 -17.28 9.36
C PHE A 309 16.21 -16.12 9.28
N ALA A 310 15.74 -14.91 9.02
CA ALA A 310 16.58 -13.75 8.86
C ALA A 310 17.37 -13.45 10.15
N ARG A 311 16.68 -13.38 11.29
CA ARG A 311 17.32 -13.15 12.59
C ARG A 311 18.26 -14.28 13.00
N THR A 312 17.86 -15.54 12.79
CA THR A 312 18.68 -16.70 13.16
C THR A 312 20.02 -16.71 12.43
N HIS A 313 20.03 -16.23 11.18
CA HIS A 313 21.23 -16.27 10.34
C HIS A 313 21.88 -14.88 10.15
N GLY A 314 21.38 -13.82 10.80
CA GLY A 314 21.92 -12.47 10.68
C GLY A 314 21.77 -11.87 9.28
N ILE A 315 20.67 -12.18 8.59
CA ILE A 315 20.37 -11.73 7.23
C ILE A 315 19.51 -10.47 7.31
N ALA A 316 19.84 -9.48 6.47
CA ALA A 316 19.02 -8.32 6.23
C ALA A 316 18.61 -8.24 4.74
N CYS A 317 18.03 -7.13 4.30
CA CYS A 317 17.65 -6.91 2.92
C CYS A 317 18.34 -5.67 2.36
N GLY A 318 18.37 -5.58 1.04
CA GLY A 318 18.99 -4.51 0.27
C GLY A 318 19.64 -5.06 -0.99
N VAL A 319 20.02 -4.17 -1.89
CA VAL A 319 20.62 -4.53 -3.17
C VAL A 319 22.05 -5.12 -3.05
N ASP A 320 22.67 -4.96 -1.89
CA ASP A 320 23.98 -5.50 -1.50
C ASP A 320 23.91 -6.93 -0.95
N TRP A 321 22.71 -7.47 -0.75
CA TRP A 321 22.49 -8.84 -0.32
C TRP A 321 22.24 -9.76 -1.51
N ASN A 322 23.19 -10.65 -1.77
CA ASN A 322 23.17 -11.56 -2.90
C ASN A 322 22.69 -12.95 -2.48
N VAL A 323 21.96 -13.60 -3.37
CA VAL A 323 21.50 -14.98 -3.19
C VAL A 323 21.87 -15.83 -4.41
N ARG A 324 22.32 -17.06 -4.15
CA ARG A 324 22.55 -18.09 -5.15
C ARG A 324 21.74 -19.33 -4.80
N VAL A 325 21.02 -19.86 -5.78
CA VAL A 325 20.19 -21.08 -5.61
C VAL A 325 20.54 -22.05 -6.71
N GLU A 326 20.90 -23.27 -6.33
CA GLU A 326 21.23 -24.35 -7.27
C GLU A 326 20.63 -25.68 -6.80
N LYS A 327 20.35 -26.62 -7.72
CA LYS A 327 19.96 -27.96 -7.30
C LYS A 327 21.06 -28.59 -6.47
N ASN A 328 20.67 -29.17 -5.34
CA ASN A 328 21.61 -29.97 -4.58
C ASN A 328 21.83 -31.30 -5.33
N LYS A 329 23.00 -31.41 -5.98
CA LYS A 329 23.39 -32.67 -6.63
C LYS A 329 23.73 -33.67 -5.53
N PRO A 330 23.30 -34.93 -5.63
CA PRO A 330 23.59 -35.97 -4.66
C PRO A 330 25.08 -36.26 -4.52
#